data_d361a95ae3b3189192ea3afaa5421393
#
_entry.id   d361a95ae3b3189192ea3afaa5421393
#
_cell.length_a   1.000
_cell.length_b   1.000
_cell.length_c   1.000
_cell.angle_alpha   90.00
_cell.angle_beta   90.00
_cell.angle_gamma   90.00
#
_symmetry.space_group_name_H-M   'P 1'
#
loop_
_entity.id
_entity.type
_entity.pdbx_description
1 polymer ?
#
loop_
_entity_poly.entity_id
_entity_poly.type
_entity_poly.pdbx_seq_one_letter_code
_entity_poly.pdbx_strand_id
1 'polypeptide(L)'
;MEKHDGIKFNYLCPFNEPDGHWNWIGPKQEGTPATNREIARAIRLISKEFVNNQIDTQILVNESSDYRCMFDTHMTNWERGYQIQSFFNPDSTATYLGDTPNVPRLMVGHSYWTNTPLNNLHDIRCQLKDTLDKYKVDFWQTETCIMGNDEEIGGGGGYDFTMKTALYVARIIHHDIVYAGARSWQWWRSIGGDYKDGLIREYSDPTFLNGEVKDSKLMWALGNYSRFIRPGAVRKAIIAKDNQGKIIPEGDTDVTGLMCSAYQNTDGKEVFVMINYAAEDKEFTFYQRNGIIKNWKIYRTSDKDGENLLPVGSIKNHEKVVIPARSIITLVTQ
;
A
#
# COMPACT_ATOMS: atom_id res chain seq x y z
N MET A 1 26.28 -9.47 9.59
CA MET A 1 24.97 -9.57 10.22
C MET A 1 24.54 -11.03 10.35
N GLU A 2 24.20 -11.78 9.29
CA GLU A 2 23.69 -13.16 9.48
C GLU A 2 24.64 -14.06 10.28
N LYS A 3 25.95 -14.05 9.96
CA LYS A 3 26.95 -14.86 10.66
C LYS A 3 27.25 -14.44 12.10
N HIS A 4 26.99 -13.18 12.45
CA HIS A 4 27.32 -12.63 13.78
C HIS A 4 26.10 -12.49 14.67
N ASP A 5 24.94 -12.12 14.09
CA ASP A 5 23.77 -11.69 14.84
C ASP A 5 22.56 -12.63 14.63
N GLY A 6 22.70 -13.62 13.74
CA GLY A 6 21.62 -14.55 13.40
C GLY A 6 20.43 -13.88 12.66
N ILE A 7 20.62 -12.64 12.18
CA ILE A 7 19.57 -11.90 11.47
C ILE A 7 19.63 -12.25 9.99
N LYS A 8 18.56 -12.88 9.48
CA LYS A 8 18.40 -13.21 8.07
C LYS A 8 17.49 -12.19 7.39
N PHE A 9 17.95 -11.63 6.28
CA PHE A 9 17.13 -10.76 5.42
C PHE A 9 16.54 -11.57 4.28
N ASN A 10 15.23 -11.48 4.10
CA ASN A 10 14.56 -12.14 2.99
C ASN A 10 14.72 -11.35 1.68
N TYR A 11 14.79 -10.02 1.77
CA TYR A 11 14.87 -9.11 0.63
C TYR A 11 15.91 -8.03 0.86
N LEU A 12 16.54 -7.60 -0.23
CA LEU A 12 17.43 -6.44 -0.30
C LEU A 12 17.02 -5.60 -1.51
N CYS A 13 16.78 -4.31 -1.31
CA CYS A 13 16.68 -3.34 -2.40
C CYS A 13 17.87 -2.39 -2.35
N PRO A 14 18.74 -2.36 -3.39
CA PRO A 14 19.95 -1.56 -3.36
C PRO A 14 19.77 -0.12 -3.85
N PHE A 15 18.64 0.22 -4.46
CA PHE A 15 18.39 1.53 -5.04
C PHE A 15 17.09 2.13 -4.53
N ASN A 16 17.20 3.25 -3.80
CA ASN A 16 16.06 4.07 -3.44
C ASN A 16 15.88 5.21 -4.43
N GLU A 17 14.70 5.30 -5.03
CA GLU A 17 14.23 6.40 -5.89
C GLU A 17 15.21 6.82 -7.02
N PRO A 18 15.75 5.85 -7.80
CA PRO A 18 16.78 6.16 -8.81
C PRO A 18 16.26 7.01 -9.96
N ASP A 19 14.96 7.08 -10.13
CA ASP A 19 14.23 7.80 -11.16
C ASP A 19 13.79 9.21 -10.72
N GLY A 20 14.05 9.60 -9.48
CA GLY A 20 13.64 10.91 -8.94
C GLY A 20 14.05 12.07 -9.85
N HIS A 21 13.15 13.03 -9.95
CA HIS A 21 13.34 14.22 -10.80
C HIS A 21 13.97 15.40 -10.05
N TRP A 22 14.26 15.25 -8.76
CA TRP A 22 14.93 16.26 -7.95
C TRP A 22 16.45 16.20 -8.08
N ASN A 23 17.09 17.22 -7.52
CA ASN A 23 18.54 17.31 -7.52
C ASN A 23 19.14 16.59 -6.31
N TRP A 24 19.90 15.51 -6.54
CA TRP A 24 20.63 14.78 -5.50
C TRP A 24 21.91 15.46 -5.02
N ILE A 25 22.27 16.64 -5.54
CA ILE A 25 23.46 17.36 -5.10
C ILE A 25 23.22 17.97 -3.71
N GLY A 26 23.98 17.51 -2.73
CA GLY A 26 23.86 17.91 -1.32
C GLY A 26 22.77 17.13 -0.57
N PRO A 27 22.69 17.26 0.76
CA PRO A 27 21.81 16.47 1.62
C PRO A 27 20.38 17.04 1.66
N LYS A 28 19.75 17.21 0.50
CA LYS A 28 18.40 17.80 0.41
C LYS A 28 17.29 16.75 0.28
N GLN A 29 17.62 15.61 -0.30
CA GLN A 29 16.69 14.51 -0.54
C GLN A 29 17.49 13.21 -0.60
N GLU A 30 16.97 12.15 0.03
CA GLU A 30 17.49 10.80 -0.13
C GLU A 30 17.20 10.30 -1.55
N GLY A 31 18.00 9.32 -1.98
CA GLY A 31 17.87 8.67 -3.27
C GLY A 31 19.22 8.30 -3.85
N THR A 32 19.17 7.39 -4.81
CA THR A 32 20.36 6.90 -5.49
C THR A 32 20.16 7.04 -7.00
N PRO A 33 20.53 8.17 -7.61
CA PRO A 33 20.30 8.40 -9.03
C PRO A 33 21.01 7.32 -9.87
N ALA A 34 20.25 6.59 -10.68
CA ALA A 34 20.78 5.56 -11.56
C ALA A 34 19.90 5.37 -12.79
N THR A 35 20.53 5.02 -13.90
CA THR A 35 19.85 4.58 -15.11
C THR A 35 19.46 3.10 -15.01
N ASN A 36 18.47 2.67 -15.77
CA ASN A 36 18.06 1.26 -15.84
C ASN A 36 19.25 0.34 -16.20
N ARG A 37 20.20 0.82 -16.99
CA ARG A 37 21.42 0.06 -17.34
C ARG A 37 22.37 -0.09 -16.15
N GLU A 38 22.57 0.98 -15.38
CA GLU A 38 23.40 0.95 -14.18
C GLU A 38 22.80 0.04 -13.12
N ILE A 39 21.48 0.16 -12.90
CA ILE A 39 20.71 -0.71 -12.00
C ILE A 39 20.90 -2.18 -12.43
N ALA A 40 20.63 -2.52 -13.70
CA ALA A 40 20.74 -3.89 -14.18
C ALA A 40 22.16 -4.45 -14.02
N ARG A 41 23.19 -3.64 -14.27
CA ARG A 41 24.59 -4.01 -14.06
C ARG A 41 24.89 -4.32 -12.58
N ALA A 42 24.47 -3.45 -11.68
CA ALA A 42 24.68 -3.63 -10.26
C ALA A 42 23.94 -4.86 -9.71
N ILE A 43 22.68 -5.05 -10.10
CA ILE A 43 21.88 -6.23 -9.70
C ILE A 43 22.54 -7.53 -10.14
N ARG A 44 23.05 -7.62 -11.37
CA ARG A 44 23.78 -8.81 -11.85
C ARG A 44 25.05 -9.08 -11.03
N LEU A 45 25.78 -8.02 -10.62
CA LEU A 45 26.97 -8.17 -9.79
C LEU A 45 26.60 -8.66 -8.38
N ILE A 46 25.58 -8.07 -7.76
CA ILE A 46 25.10 -8.48 -6.44
C ILE A 46 24.60 -9.93 -6.49
N SER A 47 23.80 -10.28 -7.49
CA SER A 47 23.32 -11.65 -7.70
C SER A 47 24.46 -12.65 -7.80
N LYS A 48 25.50 -12.34 -8.59
CA LYS A 48 26.70 -13.19 -8.71
C LYS A 48 27.36 -13.41 -7.36
N GLU A 49 27.52 -12.36 -6.55
CA GLU A 49 28.10 -12.47 -5.22
C GLU A 49 27.20 -13.26 -4.26
N PHE A 50 25.87 -13.12 -4.36
CA PHE A 50 24.94 -13.91 -3.56
C PHE A 50 25.03 -15.41 -3.91
N VAL A 51 25.08 -15.75 -5.18
CA VAL A 51 25.27 -17.14 -5.62
C VAL A 51 26.62 -17.70 -5.13
N ASN A 52 27.72 -16.95 -5.31
CA ASN A 52 29.06 -17.38 -4.90
C ASN A 52 29.16 -17.63 -3.37
N ASN A 53 28.40 -16.87 -2.57
CA ASN A 53 28.42 -16.94 -1.11
C ASN A 53 27.23 -17.71 -0.53
N GLN A 54 26.41 -18.35 -1.35
CA GLN A 54 25.22 -19.13 -0.94
C GLN A 54 24.23 -18.29 -0.08
N ILE A 55 23.99 -17.04 -0.52
CA ILE A 55 23.04 -16.12 0.12
C ILE A 55 21.69 -16.27 -0.56
N ASP A 56 20.64 -16.62 0.20
CA ASP A 56 19.28 -16.83 -0.31
C ASP A 56 18.45 -15.55 -0.42
N THR A 57 18.95 -14.42 0.09
CA THR A 57 18.25 -13.13 0.05
C THR A 57 17.83 -12.78 -1.38
N GLN A 58 16.58 -12.42 -1.57
CA GLN A 58 16.06 -11.97 -2.87
C GLN A 58 16.42 -10.51 -3.09
N ILE A 59 16.78 -10.17 -4.34
CA ILE A 59 17.19 -8.82 -4.73
C ILE A 59 16.01 -8.15 -5.42
N LEU A 60 15.43 -7.13 -4.81
CA LEU A 60 14.46 -6.23 -5.43
C LEU A 60 15.22 -5.26 -6.33
N VAL A 61 14.69 -4.97 -7.52
CA VAL A 61 15.47 -4.27 -8.53
C VAL A 61 15.77 -2.84 -8.12
N ASN A 62 14.73 -2.07 -7.80
CA ASN A 62 14.81 -0.69 -7.30
C ASN A 62 13.47 -0.28 -6.69
N GLU A 63 13.47 0.69 -5.81
CA GLU A 63 12.29 1.38 -5.32
C GLU A 63 12.04 2.63 -6.13
N SER A 64 11.08 2.56 -7.06
CA SER A 64 10.71 3.70 -7.91
C SER A 64 10.06 4.81 -7.09
N SER A 65 10.38 6.05 -7.35
CA SER A 65 9.82 7.20 -6.61
C SER A 65 8.36 7.49 -6.94
N ASP A 66 7.95 7.11 -8.15
CA ASP A 66 6.63 7.39 -8.70
C ASP A 66 6.19 6.23 -9.59
N TYR A 67 4.97 5.73 -9.39
CA TYR A 67 4.41 4.62 -10.16
C TYR A 67 4.49 4.83 -11.66
N ARG A 68 4.37 6.06 -12.14
CA ARG A 68 4.40 6.38 -13.57
C ARG A 68 5.74 6.07 -14.21
N CYS A 69 6.84 6.17 -13.47
CA CYS A 69 8.16 5.79 -13.97
C CYS A 69 8.29 4.28 -14.25
N MET A 70 7.43 3.46 -13.66
CA MET A 70 7.43 2.01 -13.92
C MET A 70 6.89 1.66 -15.30
N PHE A 71 5.97 2.46 -15.86
CA PHE A 71 5.31 2.16 -17.14
C PHE A 71 5.40 3.27 -18.19
N ASP A 72 5.97 4.43 -17.84
CA ASP A 72 6.16 5.58 -18.71
C ASP A 72 7.50 6.27 -18.40
N THR A 73 7.88 7.29 -19.16
CA THR A 73 9.01 8.17 -18.84
C THR A 73 8.65 9.20 -17.76
N HIS A 74 7.40 9.61 -17.71
CA HIS A 74 6.88 10.64 -16.84
C HIS A 74 7.84 11.85 -16.75
N MET A 75 8.30 12.26 -15.58
CA MET A 75 9.27 13.37 -15.40
C MET A 75 10.74 12.94 -15.58
N THR A 76 10.99 11.78 -16.14
CA THR A 76 12.33 11.23 -16.39
C THR A 76 12.62 11.15 -17.90
N ASN A 77 13.43 10.20 -18.30
CA ASN A 77 13.73 9.85 -19.69
C ASN A 77 13.72 8.34 -19.87
N TRP A 78 13.95 7.86 -21.11
CA TRP A 78 14.01 6.43 -21.44
C TRP A 78 15.07 5.64 -20.65
N GLU A 79 16.08 6.30 -20.13
CA GLU A 79 17.13 5.64 -19.36
C GLU A 79 16.68 5.31 -17.93
N ARG A 80 15.61 5.94 -17.43
CA ARG A 80 15.12 5.78 -16.06
C ARG A 80 13.64 5.41 -15.96
N GLY A 81 12.85 5.68 -17.00
CA GLY A 81 11.46 5.29 -17.10
C GLY A 81 11.25 3.90 -17.70
N TYR A 82 10.00 3.51 -17.92
CA TYR A 82 9.60 2.19 -18.44
C TYR A 82 10.29 1.02 -17.71
N GLN A 83 10.41 1.11 -16.40
CA GLN A 83 11.23 0.21 -15.61
C GLN A 83 10.75 -1.24 -15.68
N ILE A 84 9.42 -1.50 -15.65
CA ILE A 84 8.87 -2.86 -15.78
C ILE A 84 9.28 -3.47 -17.13
N GLN A 85 9.11 -2.73 -18.22
CA GLN A 85 9.53 -3.18 -19.55
C GLN A 85 11.04 -3.36 -19.63
N SER A 86 11.80 -2.43 -19.07
CA SER A 86 13.27 -2.48 -19.07
C SER A 86 13.80 -3.74 -18.40
N PHE A 87 13.27 -4.08 -17.22
CA PHE A 87 13.84 -5.18 -16.43
C PHE A 87 13.18 -6.53 -16.69
N PHE A 88 11.97 -6.59 -17.21
CA PHE A 88 11.22 -7.85 -17.31
C PHE A 88 10.72 -8.19 -18.72
N ASN A 89 10.99 -7.35 -19.74
CA ASN A 89 10.81 -7.74 -21.13
C ASN A 89 12.08 -8.40 -21.67
N PRO A 90 12.06 -9.67 -22.14
CA PRO A 90 13.23 -10.33 -22.70
C PRO A 90 13.88 -9.59 -23.86
N ASP A 91 13.11 -8.80 -24.63
CA ASP A 91 13.64 -8.00 -25.74
C ASP A 91 14.53 -6.83 -25.26
N SER A 92 14.45 -6.45 -23.99
CA SER A 92 15.30 -5.43 -23.37
C SER A 92 16.67 -5.99 -22.98
N THR A 93 17.41 -6.57 -23.92
CA THR A 93 18.59 -7.41 -23.67
C THR A 93 19.66 -6.78 -22.77
N ALA A 94 19.84 -5.46 -22.84
CA ALA A 94 20.84 -4.74 -22.04
C ALA A 94 20.46 -4.65 -20.54
N THR A 95 19.17 -4.63 -20.23
CA THR A 95 18.63 -4.37 -18.90
C THR A 95 17.79 -5.51 -18.34
N TYR A 96 17.45 -6.51 -19.14
CA TYR A 96 16.63 -7.66 -18.73
C TYR A 96 17.21 -8.40 -17.52
N LEU A 97 16.39 -8.59 -16.51
CA LEU A 97 16.76 -9.24 -15.23
C LEU A 97 15.90 -10.47 -14.91
N GLY A 98 14.93 -10.80 -15.77
CA GLY A 98 13.93 -11.83 -15.47
C GLY A 98 14.49 -13.24 -15.25
N ASP A 99 15.72 -13.53 -15.70
CA ASP A 99 16.40 -14.81 -15.51
C ASP A 99 17.63 -14.70 -14.59
N THR A 100 17.81 -13.55 -13.92
CA THR A 100 18.92 -13.33 -12.99
C THR A 100 18.64 -14.06 -11.67
N PRO A 101 19.56 -14.92 -11.18
CA PRO A 101 19.38 -15.59 -9.89
C PRO A 101 19.10 -14.61 -8.75
N ASN A 102 18.33 -15.03 -7.77
CA ASN A 102 17.88 -14.21 -6.64
C ASN A 102 17.03 -12.97 -7.00
N VAL A 103 16.68 -12.74 -8.25
CA VAL A 103 15.82 -11.63 -8.66
C VAL A 103 14.40 -12.16 -8.93
N PRO A 104 13.42 -11.89 -8.04
CA PRO A 104 12.05 -12.30 -8.27
C PRO A 104 11.40 -11.43 -9.36
N ARG A 105 10.35 -11.93 -10.00
CA ARG A 105 9.52 -11.12 -10.90
C ARG A 105 8.60 -10.22 -10.08
N LEU A 106 9.20 -9.23 -9.44
CA LEU A 106 8.56 -8.33 -8.50
C LEU A 106 9.12 -6.92 -8.67
N MET A 107 8.25 -5.96 -8.94
CA MET A 107 8.57 -4.53 -8.86
C MET A 107 8.09 -3.96 -7.54
N VAL A 108 8.84 -3.00 -7.03
CA VAL A 108 8.51 -2.29 -5.82
C VAL A 108 8.62 -0.77 -6.05
N GLY A 109 7.87 0.02 -5.30
CA GLY A 109 7.96 1.47 -5.45
C GLY A 109 6.97 2.24 -4.61
N HIS A 110 7.11 3.54 -4.72
CA HIS A 110 6.46 4.56 -3.92
C HIS A 110 5.29 5.20 -4.69
N SER A 111 4.23 5.54 -3.97
CA SER A 111 3.03 6.15 -4.60
C SER A 111 3.04 7.69 -4.56
N TYR A 112 4.20 8.30 -4.42
CA TYR A 112 4.32 9.76 -4.37
C TYR A 112 3.74 10.42 -5.63
N TRP A 113 3.05 11.56 -5.44
CA TRP A 113 2.41 12.37 -6.49
C TRP A 113 1.33 11.66 -7.32
N THR A 114 0.89 10.46 -6.92
CA THR A 114 -0.11 9.68 -7.63
C THR A 114 -1.46 9.60 -6.90
N ASN A 115 -1.59 10.26 -5.73
CA ASN A 115 -2.75 10.14 -4.85
C ASN A 115 -3.78 11.25 -5.08
N THR A 116 -3.39 12.35 -5.72
CA THR A 116 -4.23 13.49 -6.07
C THR A 116 -3.88 13.99 -7.47
N PRO A 117 -4.83 14.58 -8.22
CA PRO A 117 -6.28 14.58 -7.97
C PRO A 117 -6.90 13.18 -8.05
N LEU A 118 -8.17 13.02 -7.66
CA LEU A 118 -8.82 11.71 -7.48
C LEU A 118 -8.84 10.80 -8.72
N ASN A 119 -8.92 11.39 -9.93
CA ASN A 119 -8.83 10.61 -11.16
C ASN A 119 -7.44 9.94 -11.30
N ASN A 120 -6.36 10.62 -10.91
CA ASN A 120 -5.01 10.05 -10.93
C ASN A 120 -4.90 8.84 -10.00
N LEU A 121 -5.56 8.91 -8.83
CA LEU A 121 -5.55 7.82 -7.86
C LEU A 121 -5.99 6.49 -8.47
N HIS A 122 -7.02 6.49 -9.29
CA HIS A 122 -7.53 5.30 -9.97
C HIS A 122 -6.74 4.97 -11.25
N ASP A 123 -6.62 5.94 -12.15
CA ASP A 123 -6.13 5.70 -13.51
C ASP A 123 -4.66 5.26 -13.56
N ILE A 124 -3.81 5.85 -12.72
CA ILE A 124 -2.40 5.47 -12.64
C ILE A 124 -2.26 4.02 -12.16
N ARG A 125 -3.07 3.61 -11.19
CA ARG A 125 -3.03 2.24 -10.66
C ARG A 125 -3.52 1.21 -11.67
N CYS A 126 -4.55 1.53 -12.43
CA CYS A 126 -5.00 0.67 -13.52
C CYS A 126 -3.92 0.52 -14.61
N GLN A 127 -3.29 1.61 -15.04
CA GLN A 127 -2.20 1.56 -16.03
C GLN A 127 -0.98 0.78 -15.52
N LEU A 128 -0.63 0.97 -14.26
CA LEU A 128 0.41 0.17 -13.61
C LEU A 128 0.06 -1.32 -13.65
N LYS A 129 -1.17 -1.67 -13.24
CA LYS A 129 -1.66 -3.05 -13.22
C LYS A 129 -1.63 -3.69 -14.61
N ASP A 130 -2.10 -3.01 -15.63
CA ASP A 130 -2.08 -3.48 -17.02
C ASP A 130 -0.65 -3.81 -17.47
N THR A 131 0.32 -2.97 -17.09
CA THR A 131 1.73 -3.18 -17.42
C THR A 131 2.33 -4.35 -16.64
N LEU A 132 2.04 -4.45 -15.35
CA LEU A 132 2.47 -5.58 -14.51
C LEU A 132 1.93 -6.91 -15.06
N ASP A 133 0.66 -6.97 -15.43
CA ASP A 133 0.01 -8.16 -15.99
C ASP A 133 0.64 -8.55 -17.34
N LYS A 134 0.87 -7.57 -18.21
CA LYS A 134 1.52 -7.79 -19.52
C LYS A 134 2.86 -8.50 -19.37
N TYR A 135 3.66 -8.12 -18.39
CA TYR A 135 4.99 -8.67 -18.16
C TYR A 135 5.01 -9.77 -17.08
N LYS A 136 3.86 -10.12 -16.49
CA LYS A 136 3.70 -11.12 -15.40
C LYS A 136 4.61 -10.81 -14.21
N VAL A 137 4.54 -9.60 -13.72
CA VAL A 137 5.34 -9.08 -12.61
C VAL A 137 4.42 -8.78 -11.44
N ASP A 138 4.81 -9.20 -10.25
CA ASP A 138 4.14 -8.83 -9.00
C ASP A 138 4.51 -7.42 -8.57
N PHE A 139 3.74 -6.87 -7.63
CA PHE A 139 3.95 -5.50 -7.18
C PHE A 139 3.82 -5.35 -5.66
N TRP A 140 4.72 -4.57 -5.06
CA TRP A 140 4.62 -4.06 -3.69
C TRP A 140 4.69 -2.54 -3.70
N GLN A 141 3.79 -1.92 -2.96
CA GLN A 141 3.94 -0.53 -2.54
C GLN A 141 4.82 -0.52 -1.28
N THR A 142 5.97 0.11 -1.35
CA THR A 142 7.01 0.02 -0.31
C THR A 142 7.23 1.30 0.46
N GLU A 143 6.75 2.44 -0.03
CA GLU A 143 6.82 3.69 0.70
C GLU A 143 5.77 4.69 0.19
N THR A 144 5.13 5.38 1.12
CA THR A 144 4.37 6.60 0.85
C THR A 144 4.14 7.38 2.12
N CYS A 145 4.05 8.70 2.00
CA CYS A 145 3.63 9.63 3.04
C CYS A 145 2.73 10.72 2.44
N ILE A 146 2.31 11.68 3.24
CA ILE A 146 1.56 12.84 2.76
C ILE A 146 2.53 13.94 2.36
N MET A 147 2.59 14.23 1.07
CA MET A 147 3.47 15.27 0.55
C MET A 147 3.06 16.67 1.01
N GLY A 148 4.04 17.59 1.08
CA GLY A 148 3.83 18.94 1.58
C GLY A 148 2.84 19.80 0.78
N ASN A 149 2.56 19.41 -0.45
CA ASN A 149 1.66 20.12 -1.37
C ASN A 149 0.35 19.34 -1.66
N ASP A 150 -0.03 18.38 -0.84
CA ASP A 150 -1.30 17.69 -1.01
C ASP A 150 -2.48 18.61 -0.74
N GLU A 151 -3.28 18.87 -1.77
CA GLU A 151 -4.38 19.84 -1.72
C GLU A 151 -5.54 19.37 -0.84
N GLU A 152 -5.83 18.06 -0.81
CA GLU A 152 -6.96 17.51 -0.06
C GLU A 152 -6.69 17.50 1.45
N ILE A 153 -5.48 17.15 1.84
CA ILE A 153 -5.08 17.07 3.25
C ILE A 153 -4.53 18.39 3.77
N GLY A 154 -4.14 19.30 2.86
CA GLY A 154 -3.48 20.56 3.21
C GLY A 154 -2.01 20.36 3.58
N GLY A 155 -1.37 19.39 2.93
CA GLY A 155 0.02 19.03 3.17
C GLY A 155 0.26 18.13 4.37
N GLY A 156 1.46 17.59 4.48
CA GLY A 156 1.88 16.64 5.53
C GLY A 156 2.27 17.28 6.86
N GLY A 157 2.50 18.58 6.92
CA GLY A 157 2.94 19.27 8.14
C GLY A 157 1.88 19.31 9.24
N GLY A 158 2.33 19.40 10.50
CA GLY A 158 1.47 19.42 11.69
C GLY A 158 0.98 18.05 12.09
N TYR A 159 -0.08 18.03 12.91
CA TYR A 159 -0.67 16.79 13.44
C TYR A 159 -2.14 16.69 13.08
N ASP A 160 -2.59 15.48 12.79
CA ASP A 160 -4.00 15.15 12.65
C ASP A 160 -4.28 13.82 13.35
N PHE A 161 -5.05 13.88 14.42
CA PHE A 161 -5.50 12.71 15.17
C PHE A 161 -6.90 12.26 14.77
N THR A 162 -7.49 12.88 13.74
CA THR A 162 -8.86 12.63 13.30
C THR A 162 -8.93 11.61 12.17
N MET A 163 -10.14 11.24 11.80
CA MET A 163 -10.40 10.39 10.66
C MET A 163 -10.09 11.06 9.31
N LYS A 164 -9.79 12.36 9.25
CA LYS A 164 -9.50 13.05 7.98
C LYS A 164 -8.30 12.41 7.28
N THR A 165 -7.13 12.43 7.92
CA THR A 165 -5.91 11.80 7.38
C THR A 165 -6.03 10.27 7.31
N ALA A 166 -6.66 9.66 8.31
CA ALA A 166 -6.87 8.22 8.37
C ALA A 166 -7.66 7.68 7.16
N LEU A 167 -8.74 8.34 6.78
CA LEU A 167 -9.55 7.95 5.63
C LEU A 167 -8.83 8.20 4.30
N TYR A 168 -8.11 9.32 4.20
CA TYR A 168 -7.29 9.62 3.03
C TYR A 168 -6.29 8.48 2.75
N VAL A 169 -5.56 8.05 3.78
CA VAL A 169 -4.59 6.96 3.64
C VAL A 169 -5.27 5.60 3.43
N ALA A 170 -6.39 5.33 4.12
CA ALA A 170 -7.15 4.11 3.89
C ALA A 170 -7.63 3.98 2.44
N ARG A 171 -8.02 5.09 1.81
CA ARG A 171 -8.36 5.15 0.38
C ARG A 171 -7.17 4.82 -0.51
N ILE A 172 -5.97 5.31 -0.18
CA ILE A 172 -4.75 4.96 -0.92
C ILE A 172 -4.47 3.46 -0.79
N ILE A 173 -4.51 2.91 0.42
CA ILE A 173 -4.33 1.46 0.67
C ILE A 173 -5.32 0.65 -0.18
N HIS A 174 -6.59 1.05 -0.18
CA HIS A 174 -7.62 0.38 -0.97
C HIS A 174 -7.27 0.36 -2.46
N HIS A 175 -6.91 1.50 -3.03
CA HIS A 175 -6.62 1.62 -4.45
C HIS A 175 -5.33 0.88 -4.84
N ASP A 176 -4.29 0.93 -4.02
CA ASP A 176 -3.06 0.18 -4.28
C ASP A 176 -3.31 -1.34 -4.28
N ILE A 177 -4.12 -1.85 -3.35
CA ILE A 177 -4.42 -3.28 -3.27
C ILE A 177 -5.41 -3.71 -4.37
N VAL A 178 -6.48 -2.93 -4.60
CA VAL A 178 -7.58 -3.36 -5.48
C VAL A 178 -7.24 -3.12 -6.94
N TYR A 179 -6.70 -1.96 -7.29
CA TYR A 179 -6.47 -1.56 -8.67
C TYR A 179 -5.03 -1.77 -9.13
N ALA A 180 -4.00 -1.47 -8.33
CA ALA A 180 -2.62 -1.80 -8.68
C ALA A 180 -2.25 -3.27 -8.41
N GLY A 181 -3.04 -3.96 -7.59
CA GLY A 181 -2.76 -5.35 -7.21
C GLY A 181 -1.58 -5.50 -6.25
N ALA A 182 -1.31 -4.50 -5.43
CA ALA A 182 -0.23 -4.53 -4.46
C ALA A 182 -0.39 -5.71 -3.48
N ARG A 183 0.67 -6.51 -3.33
CA ARG A 183 0.72 -7.67 -2.41
C ARG A 183 1.36 -7.34 -1.07
N SER A 184 2.01 -6.18 -0.95
CA SER A 184 2.52 -5.58 0.27
C SER A 184 2.24 -4.09 0.22
N TRP A 185 2.02 -3.49 1.39
CA TRP A 185 1.79 -2.07 1.51
C TRP A 185 2.51 -1.55 2.75
N GLN A 186 3.35 -0.52 2.59
CA GLN A 186 4.18 0.05 3.63
C GLN A 186 3.97 1.56 3.72
N TRP A 187 4.07 2.06 4.93
CA TRP A 187 3.87 3.47 5.25
C TRP A 187 5.15 4.13 5.77
N TRP A 188 5.45 5.28 5.31
CA TRP A 188 6.47 6.15 5.82
C TRP A 188 5.81 7.29 6.62
N ARG A 189 5.88 7.30 7.98
CA ARG A 189 6.69 6.49 8.88
C ARG A 189 5.93 6.09 10.15
N SER A 190 6.43 5.13 10.91
CA SER A 190 5.76 4.65 12.14
C SER A 190 5.78 5.66 13.28
N ILE A 191 6.90 6.36 13.53
CA ILE A 191 7.01 7.39 14.56
C ILE A 191 7.16 8.74 13.89
N GLY A 192 6.20 9.62 14.13
CA GLY A 192 6.19 10.97 13.56
C GLY A 192 6.74 12.00 14.55
N GLY A 193 7.49 12.96 14.01
CA GLY A 193 7.73 14.23 14.67
C GLY A 193 6.57 15.19 14.39
N ASP A 194 6.84 16.32 13.73
CA ASP A 194 5.84 17.35 13.42
C ASP A 194 5.16 17.13 12.06
N TYR A 195 4.68 15.88 11.82
CA TYR A 195 4.04 15.47 10.57
C TYR A 195 2.80 14.63 10.82
N LYS A 196 1.80 14.76 9.95
CA LYS A 196 0.58 13.93 9.93
C LYS A 196 0.88 12.45 9.64
N ASP A 197 2.07 12.14 9.17
CA ASP A 197 2.49 10.81 8.73
C ASP A 197 2.81 9.84 9.87
N GLY A 198 3.07 10.33 11.08
CA GLY A 198 3.34 9.45 12.21
C GLY A 198 2.14 8.57 12.57
N LEU A 199 2.32 7.24 12.55
CA LEU A 199 1.31 6.33 13.10
C LEU A 199 1.14 6.57 14.59
N ILE A 200 2.26 6.78 15.28
CA ILE A 200 2.30 7.23 16.67
C ILE A 200 3.11 8.52 16.77
N ARG A 201 2.76 9.32 17.75
CA ARG A 201 3.48 10.53 18.08
C ARG A 201 4.17 10.37 19.41
N GLU A 202 5.42 10.76 19.44
CA GLU A 202 6.22 10.87 20.64
C GLU A 202 6.26 12.34 21.10
N TYR A 203 6.14 12.53 22.40
CA TYR A 203 6.33 13.81 23.08
C TYR A 203 7.40 13.59 24.15
N SER A 204 8.61 14.07 23.90
CA SER A 204 9.71 13.98 24.85
C SER A 204 9.93 15.30 25.57
N ASP A 205 10.35 15.22 26.83
CA ASP A 205 10.91 16.37 27.51
C ASP A 205 12.28 16.74 26.90
N PRO A 206 12.83 17.92 27.21
CA PRO A 206 14.12 18.34 26.66
C PRO A 206 15.33 17.43 27.00
N THR A 207 15.15 16.54 27.98
CA THR A 207 16.21 15.58 28.37
C THR A 207 16.13 14.27 27.59
N PHE A 208 15.02 14.02 26.89
CA PHE A 208 14.70 12.76 26.23
C PHE A 208 14.65 11.53 27.17
N LEU A 209 14.52 11.75 28.47
CA LEU A 209 14.42 10.70 29.48
C LEU A 209 12.98 10.36 29.83
N ASN A 210 12.07 11.31 29.65
CA ASN A 210 10.65 11.14 29.91
C ASN A 210 9.85 11.60 28.69
N GLY A 211 8.69 10.98 28.47
CA GLY A 211 7.84 11.33 27.37
C GLY A 211 6.49 10.62 27.42
N GLU A 212 5.62 11.02 26.50
CA GLU A 212 4.34 10.37 26.26
C GLU A 212 4.29 9.88 24.82
N VAL A 213 3.57 8.80 24.59
CA VAL A 213 3.27 8.28 23.26
C VAL A 213 1.78 8.39 23.02
N LYS A 214 1.40 8.95 21.88
CA LYS A 214 0.01 9.08 21.46
C LYS A 214 -0.19 8.42 20.09
N ASP A 215 -1.18 7.56 19.99
CA ASP A 215 -1.61 6.94 18.74
C ASP A 215 -2.44 7.92 17.87
N SER A 216 -2.53 7.63 16.60
CA SER A 216 -3.34 8.39 15.65
C SER A 216 -4.45 7.53 15.06
N LYS A 217 -5.51 8.15 14.54
CA LYS A 217 -6.53 7.43 13.75
C LYS A 217 -5.91 6.78 12.50
N LEU A 218 -4.83 7.35 11.96
CA LEU A 218 -4.06 6.77 10.86
C LEU A 218 -3.49 5.38 11.21
N MET A 219 -2.92 5.22 12.41
CA MET A 219 -2.44 3.90 12.89
C MET A 219 -3.58 2.88 12.90
N TRP A 220 -4.76 3.28 13.35
CA TRP A 220 -5.92 2.40 13.43
C TRP A 220 -6.57 2.14 12.08
N ALA A 221 -6.49 3.09 11.14
CA ALA A 221 -6.88 2.87 9.75
C ALA A 221 -6.01 1.78 9.10
N LEU A 222 -4.69 1.88 9.23
CA LEU A 222 -3.77 0.81 8.80
C LEU A 222 -4.06 -0.50 9.55
N GLY A 223 -4.38 -0.42 10.83
CA GLY A 223 -4.76 -1.55 11.67
C GLY A 223 -6.01 -2.31 11.17
N ASN A 224 -6.96 -1.63 10.50
CA ASN A 224 -8.12 -2.30 9.89
C ASN A 224 -7.71 -3.30 8.79
N TYR A 225 -6.56 -3.11 8.19
CA TYR A 225 -5.95 -4.07 7.25
C TYR A 225 -4.97 -5.00 7.97
N SER A 226 -3.92 -4.45 8.56
CA SER A 226 -2.75 -5.22 9.02
C SER A 226 -3.03 -6.20 10.16
N ARG A 227 -4.01 -5.92 11.01
CA ARG A 227 -4.40 -6.81 12.11
C ARG A 227 -5.11 -8.05 11.61
N PHE A 228 -5.91 -7.94 10.56
CA PHE A 228 -6.85 -8.98 10.16
C PHE A 228 -6.44 -9.70 8.87
N ILE A 229 -5.80 -9.01 7.94
CA ILE A 229 -5.27 -9.59 6.70
C ILE A 229 -3.85 -10.06 6.97
N ARG A 230 -3.63 -11.37 6.94
CA ARG A 230 -2.36 -11.96 7.36
C ARG A 230 -1.52 -12.40 6.16
N PRO A 231 -0.19 -12.54 6.33
CA PRO A 231 0.66 -13.05 5.25
C PRO A 231 0.11 -14.32 4.61
N GLY A 232 0.07 -14.35 3.28
CA GLY A 232 -0.54 -15.44 2.51
C GLY A 232 -2.05 -15.28 2.26
N ALA A 233 -2.68 -14.20 2.74
CA ALA A 233 -4.08 -13.92 2.42
C ALA A 233 -4.28 -13.72 0.91
N VAL A 234 -5.41 -14.17 0.41
CA VAL A 234 -5.81 -14.01 -0.98
C VAL A 234 -6.98 -13.04 -1.07
N ARG A 235 -6.85 -11.98 -1.88
CA ARG A 235 -7.95 -11.07 -2.17
C ARG A 235 -9.05 -11.81 -2.95
N LYS A 236 -10.30 -11.58 -2.57
CA LYS A 236 -11.48 -12.15 -3.22
C LYS A 236 -12.20 -11.09 -4.04
N ALA A 237 -12.69 -11.49 -5.21
CA ALA A 237 -13.53 -10.63 -6.03
C ALA A 237 -14.85 -10.32 -5.32
N ILE A 238 -15.29 -9.08 -5.42
CA ILE A 238 -16.58 -8.58 -4.95
C ILE A 238 -17.41 -8.19 -6.16
N ILE A 239 -18.66 -8.64 -6.19
CA ILE A 239 -19.66 -8.15 -7.13
C ILE A 239 -20.59 -7.23 -6.34
N ALA A 240 -20.38 -5.93 -6.49
CA ALA A 240 -21.25 -4.93 -5.90
C ALA A 240 -22.42 -4.60 -6.85
N LYS A 241 -23.56 -4.26 -6.27
CA LYS A 241 -24.74 -3.81 -7.00
C LYS A 241 -25.36 -2.62 -6.27
N ASP A 242 -25.85 -1.68 -7.03
CA ASP A 242 -26.66 -0.59 -6.50
C ASP A 242 -28.09 -1.06 -6.12
N ASN A 243 -28.89 -0.17 -5.58
CA ASN A 243 -30.27 -0.45 -5.17
C ASN A 243 -31.20 -0.83 -6.33
N GLN A 244 -30.79 -0.62 -7.57
CA GLN A 244 -31.50 -0.99 -8.80
C GLN A 244 -30.99 -2.32 -9.37
N GLY A 245 -30.00 -2.94 -8.74
CA GLY A 245 -29.40 -4.20 -9.16
C GLY A 245 -28.33 -4.07 -10.27
N LYS A 246 -27.96 -2.85 -10.65
CA LYS A 246 -26.89 -2.59 -11.60
C LYS A 246 -25.55 -2.97 -10.99
N ILE A 247 -24.74 -3.71 -11.71
CA ILE A 247 -23.40 -4.09 -11.27
C ILE A 247 -22.52 -2.84 -11.24
N ILE A 248 -21.86 -2.69 -10.11
CA ILE A 248 -20.84 -1.67 -9.86
C ILE A 248 -19.47 -2.34 -10.05
N PRO A 249 -18.46 -1.65 -10.62
CA PRO A 249 -17.11 -2.20 -10.79
C PRO A 249 -16.53 -2.79 -9.51
N GLU A 250 -15.66 -3.78 -9.65
CA GLU A 250 -15.11 -4.53 -8.53
C GLU A 250 -14.46 -3.62 -7.48
N GLY A 251 -14.82 -3.87 -6.24
CA GLY A 251 -14.12 -3.34 -5.05
C GLY A 251 -14.47 -1.95 -4.65
N ASP A 252 -14.95 -1.14 -5.57
CA ASP A 252 -15.29 0.23 -5.33
C ASP A 252 -16.09 0.85 -6.36
N THR A 253 -16.49 1.88 -5.99
CA THR A 253 -17.04 2.69 -6.89
C THR A 253 -17.18 4.10 -6.60
N ASP A 254 -16.86 4.50 -5.47
CA ASP A 254 -16.96 5.87 -5.02
C ASP A 254 -15.79 6.22 -4.11
N VAL A 255 -14.75 6.80 -4.70
CA VAL A 255 -13.56 7.26 -3.97
C VAL A 255 -13.87 8.32 -2.92
N THR A 256 -15.05 8.91 -2.98
CA THR A 256 -15.57 9.86 -1.99
C THR A 256 -16.67 9.25 -1.12
N GLY A 257 -17.06 8.02 -1.37
CA GLY A 257 -18.14 7.31 -0.71
C GLY A 257 -17.72 5.97 -0.09
N LEU A 258 -18.37 4.89 -0.52
CA LEU A 258 -18.14 3.55 0.03
C LEU A 258 -17.17 2.75 -0.83
N MET A 259 -16.07 2.29 -0.24
CA MET A 259 -15.07 1.40 -0.83
C MET A 259 -15.01 0.09 -0.05
N CYS A 260 -14.94 -1.03 -0.74
CA CYS A 260 -14.98 -2.36 -0.14
C CYS A 260 -13.91 -3.29 -0.72
N SER A 261 -13.31 -4.12 0.13
CA SER A 261 -12.38 -5.17 -0.29
C SER A 261 -12.50 -6.42 0.59
N ALA A 262 -12.33 -7.60 0.01
CA ALA A 262 -12.50 -8.88 0.70
C ALA A 262 -11.26 -9.76 0.55
N TYR A 263 -10.96 -10.52 1.59
CA TYR A 263 -9.77 -11.36 1.69
C TYR A 263 -10.09 -12.68 2.36
N GLN A 264 -9.31 -13.70 2.06
CA GLN A 264 -9.31 -14.99 2.77
C GLN A 264 -7.89 -15.29 3.25
N ASN A 265 -7.75 -15.43 4.55
CA ASN A 265 -6.51 -15.83 5.19
C ASN A 265 -6.22 -17.33 5.01
N THR A 266 -4.99 -17.74 5.24
CA THR A 266 -4.55 -19.14 5.15
C THR A 266 -5.22 -20.04 6.20
N ASP A 267 -5.68 -19.48 7.33
CA ASP A 267 -6.46 -20.19 8.35
C ASP A 267 -7.96 -20.36 7.97
N GLY A 268 -8.33 -19.91 6.78
CA GLY A 268 -9.70 -19.97 6.26
C GLY A 268 -10.60 -18.81 6.70
N LYS A 269 -10.15 -17.95 7.59
CA LYS A 269 -10.93 -16.75 7.97
C LYS A 269 -11.07 -15.80 6.81
N GLU A 270 -12.27 -15.28 6.67
CA GLU A 270 -12.56 -14.23 5.69
C GLU A 270 -12.57 -12.86 6.39
N VAL A 271 -12.06 -11.87 5.69
CA VAL A 271 -11.96 -10.48 6.14
C VAL A 271 -12.61 -9.59 5.09
N PHE A 272 -13.42 -8.64 5.53
CA PHE A 272 -14.06 -7.67 4.66
C PHE A 272 -13.80 -6.27 5.23
N VAL A 273 -13.07 -5.44 4.50
CA VAL A 273 -12.75 -4.07 4.90
C VAL A 273 -13.62 -3.11 4.10
N MET A 274 -14.26 -2.19 4.80
CA MET A 274 -15.13 -1.18 4.20
C MET A 274 -14.79 0.19 4.75
N ILE A 275 -14.63 1.14 3.83
CA ILE A 275 -14.30 2.52 4.11
C ILE A 275 -15.50 3.37 3.70
N ASN A 276 -16.12 4.07 4.64
CA ASN A 276 -17.09 5.09 4.33
C ASN A 276 -16.43 6.48 4.37
N TYR A 277 -16.09 6.97 3.21
CA TYR A 277 -15.46 8.29 3.03
C TYR A 277 -16.48 9.45 3.04
N ALA A 278 -17.76 9.13 2.86
CA ALA A 278 -18.84 10.11 2.80
C ALA A 278 -19.18 10.71 4.18
N ALA A 279 -19.87 11.84 4.15
CA ALA A 279 -20.37 12.55 5.35
C ALA A 279 -21.69 11.99 5.88
N GLU A 280 -22.27 11.00 5.22
CA GLU A 280 -23.50 10.31 5.63
C GLU A 280 -23.25 8.82 5.87
N ASP A 281 -24.09 8.21 6.70
CA ASP A 281 -24.08 6.78 6.93
C ASP A 281 -24.41 6.03 5.63
N LYS A 282 -23.74 4.92 5.40
CA LYS A 282 -24.02 4.01 4.29
C LYS A 282 -24.53 2.67 4.80
N GLU A 283 -25.48 2.11 4.07
CA GLU A 283 -26.04 0.81 4.38
C GLU A 283 -25.73 -0.18 3.25
N PHE A 284 -25.43 -1.40 3.62
CA PHE A 284 -25.28 -2.46 2.65
C PHE A 284 -25.72 -3.82 3.24
N THR A 285 -25.99 -4.75 2.35
CA THR A 285 -26.20 -6.17 2.69
C THR A 285 -25.30 -7.00 1.80
N PHE A 286 -24.60 -7.98 2.37
CA PHE A 286 -23.71 -8.82 1.59
C PHE A 286 -24.13 -10.28 1.63
N TYR A 287 -23.82 -10.98 0.55
CA TYR A 287 -24.18 -12.39 0.35
C TYR A 287 -22.95 -13.17 -0.05
N GLN A 288 -22.85 -14.40 0.43
CA GLN A 288 -21.88 -15.33 -0.12
C GLN A 288 -22.45 -16.08 -1.31
N ARG A 289 -21.66 -16.21 -2.39
CA ARG A 289 -22.10 -16.85 -3.62
C ARG A 289 -22.60 -18.28 -3.44
N ASN A 290 -22.04 -19.01 -2.46
CA ASN A 290 -22.41 -20.39 -2.13
C ASN A 290 -23.59 -20.50 -1.17
N GLY A 291 -24.22 -19.40 -0.77
CA GLY A 291 -25.35 -19.38 0.15
C GLY A 291 -25.04 -19.74 1.61
N ILE A 292 -23.77 -19.95 1.96
CA ILE A 292 -23.38 -20.29 3.34
C ILE A 292 -23.59 -19.07 4.23
N ILE A 293 -24.28 -19.27 5.36
CA ILE A 293 -24.47 -18.26 6.39
C ILE A 293 -23.30 -18.36 7.37
N LYS A 294 -22.61 -17.24 7.57
CA LYS A 294 -21.50 -17.09 8.53
C LYS A 294 -21.77 -15.95 9.50
N ASN A 295 -21.23 -16.07 10.71
CA ASN A 295 -21.19 -14.99 11.67
C ASN A 295 -19.91 -14.17 11.45
N TRP A 296 -20.05 -12.84 11.50
CA TRP A 296 -18.98 -11.89 11.29
C TRP A 296 -18.88 -10.96 12.49
N LYS A 297 -17.70 -10.89 13.10
CA LYS A 297 -17.42 -9.91 14.13
C LYS A 297 -17.07 -8.58 13.47
N ILE A 298 -17.63 -7.49 13.98
CA ILE A 298 -17.46 -6.14 13.45
C ILE A 298 -16.47 -5.38 14.32
N TYR A 299 -15.44 -4.79 13.69
CA TYR A 299 -14.51 -3.85 14.29
C TYR A 299 -14.68 -2.51 13.63
N ARG A 300 -14.64 -1.41 14.41
CA ARG A 300 -14.84 -0.07 13.91
C ARG A 300 -13.73 0.89 14.33
N THR A 301 -13.36 1.78 13.40
CA THR A 301 -12.52 2.96 13.64
C THR A 301 -13.27 4.19 13.15
N SER A 302 -13.45 5.18 14.02
CA SER A 302 -14.11 6.45 13.72
C SER A 302 -13.56 7.59 14.58
N ASP A 303 -14.07 8.81 14.42
CA ASP A 303 -13.70 9.96 15.27
C ASP A 303 -14.22 9.86 16.72
N LYS A 304 -15.10 8.91 17.02
CA LYS A 304 -15.56 8.73 18.40
C LYS A 304 -14.44 8.24 19.30
N ASP A 305 -14.43 8.72 20.53
CA ASP A 305 -13.47 8.27 21.53
C ASP A 305 -13.56 6.76 21.76
N GLY A 306 -12.38 6.11 21.82
CA GLY A 306 -12.27 4.68 22.02
C GLY A 306 -12.62 3.83 20.79
N GLU A 307 -13.14 4.40 19.71
CA GLU A 307 -13.40 3.65 18.47
C GLU A 307 -12.12 3.50 17.63
N ASN A 308 -11.20 2.68 18.14
CA ASN A 308 -9.90 2.33 17.57
C ASN A 308 -9.86 0.81 17.40
N LEU A 309 -10.35 0.30 16.26
CA LEU A 309 -10.63 -1.13 16.05
C LEU A 309 -11.54 -1.71 17.17
N LEU A 310 -12.48 -0.92 17.62
CA LEU A 310 -13.40 -1.34 18.68
C LEU A 310 -14.32 -2.46 18.16
N PRO A 311 -14.42 -3.60 18.85
CA PRO A 311 -15.43 -4.59 18.55
C PRO A 311 -16.82 -4.04 18.91
N VAL A 312 -17.68 -3.86 17.90
CA VAL A 312 -18.99 -3.21 18.06
C VAL A 312 -20.18 -4.18 17.91
N GLY A 313 -19.90 -5.47 17.79
CA GLY A 313 -20.94 -6.51 17.67
C GLY A 313 -20.59 -7.57 16.65
N SER A 314 -21.60 -8.33 16.28
CA SER A 314 -21.51 -9.37 15.25
C SER A 314 -22.79 -9.36 14.39
N ILE A 315 -22.65 -9.83 13.16
CA ILE A 315 -23.73 -9.87 12.17
C ILE A 315 -23.63 -11.17 11.36
N LYS A 316 -24.76 -11.63 10.86
CA LYS A 316 -24.78 -12.68 9.82
C LYS A 316 -24.78 -12.03 8.43
N ASN A 317 -24.13 -12.66 7.46
CA ASN A 317 -24.38 -12.29 6.07
C ASN A 317 -25.88 -12.45 5.79
N HIS A 318 -26.46 -11.63 4.93
CA HIS A 318 -27.87 -11.32 4.69
C HIS A 318 -28.48 -10.27 5.62
N GLU A 319 -27.88 -9.95 6.73
CA GLU A 319 -28.36 -8.86 7.58
C GLU A 319 -27.78 -7.53 7.08
N LYS A 320 -28.51 -6.47 7.34
CA LYS A 320 -28.10 -5.10 6.97
C LYS A 320 -27.00 -4.61 7.89
N VAL A 321 -25.94 -4.06 7.30
CA VAL A 321 -24.85 -3.37 8.02
C VAL A 321 -24.94 -1.88 7.76
N VAL A 322 -24.83 -1.09 8.82
CA VAL A 322 -24.67 0.36 8.75
C VAL A 322 -23.22 0.71 8.99
N ILE A 323 -22.61 1.42 8.04
CA ILE A 323 -21.28 1.99 8.19
C ILE A 323 -21.44 3.47 8.48
N PRO A 324 -21.13 3.93 9.70
CA PRO A 324 -21.25 5.33 10.03
C PRO A 324 -20.45 6.23 9.08
N ALA A 325 -20.91 7.45 8.90
CA ALA A 325 -20.19 8.49 8.19
C ALA A 325 -18.72 8.57 8.66
N ARG A 326 -17.80 8.80 7.74
CA ARG A 326 -16.39 9.03 8.05
C ARG A 326 -15.78 7.95 8.96
N SER A 327 -16.00 6.66 8.61
CA SER A 327 -15.52 5.54 9.43
C SER A 327 -14.97 4.38 8.56
N ILE A 328 -14.21 3.50 9.20
CA ILE A 328 -13.76 2.23 8.63
C ILE A 328 -14.33 1.12 9.49
N ILE A 329 -14.91 0.10 8.86
CA ILE A 329 -15.26 -1.14 9.53
C ILE A 329 -14.55 -2.33 8.90
N THR A 330 -14.17 -3.27 9.77
CA THR A 330 -13.64 -4.56 9.33
C THR A 330 -14.51 -5.68 9.89
N LEU A 331 -14.99 -6.53 9.01
CA LEU A 331 -15.73 -7.74 9.35
C LEU A 331 -14.79 -8.94 9.25
N VAL A 332 -14.84 -9.82 10.25
CA VAL A 332 -14.00 -11.03 10.29
C VAL A 332 -14.87 -12.20 10.66
N THR A 333 -14.81 -13.29 9.89
CA THR A 333 -15.54 -14.52 10.24
C THR A 333 -15.06 -15.11 11.57
N GLN A 334 -16.02 -15.57 12.36
CA GLN A 334 -15.74 -16.23 13.65
C GLN A 334 -15.34 -17.69 13.46
#